data_3837be272e575028a2d685da739beb08
#
_entry.id   3837be272e575028a2d685da739beb08
#
_cell.length_a   1.000
_cell.length_b   1.000
_cell.length_c   1.000
_cell.angle_alpha   90.00
_cell.angle_beta   90.00
_cell.angle_gamma   90.00
#
_symmetry.space_group_name_H-M   'P 1'
#
loop_
_entity.id
_entity.type
_entity.pdbx_description
1 polymer ?
#
loop_
_entity_poly.entity_id
_entity_poly.type
_entity_poly.pdbx_seq_one_letter_code
_entity_poly.pdbx_strand_id
1 'polypeptide(L)'
;MGSNDARATPARIRDAAISYVGKHGWDRATSRQIAAEAGVPVGLVNYHFGSKDGLRRACDDWVIERVGEDKGLLLSSGLFPQLDTYIEDHPELRPMSAYIAMSLRHGGSVADHLFESMVTLTKDTLELAADAGTMRRFDDPYAMAVLLVAYGAGASLFGPTIARLLGGTDLLDPATYARYGRTTIDLFTKPLLTHDPYQQSLPTPNDPDLPTPKDTP
;
A
#
# COMPACT_ATOMS: atom_id res chain seq x y z
N MET A 1 -3.30 -28.68 -23.11
CA MET A 1 -4.14 -27.65 -22.46
C MET A 1 -4.00 -27.56 -20.96
N GLY A 2 -2.98 -28.15 -20.32
CA GLY A 2 -2.87 -28.28 -18.85
C GLY A 2 -1.83 -27.39 -18.15
N SER A 3 -0.82 -26.85 -18.83
CA SER A 3 0.30 -26.19 -18.10
C SER A 3 0.10 -24.69 -17.86
N ASN A 4 -0.73 -24.01 -18.66
CA ASN A 4 -1.00 -22.58 -18.49
C ASN A 4 -2.05 -22.34 -17.39
N ASP A 5 -2.97 -23.28 -17.22
CA ASP A 5 -4.02 -23.21 -16.20
C ASP A 5 -3.48 -23.47 -14.77
N ALA A 6 -2.47 -24.34 -14.64
CA ALA A 6 -1.86 -24.63 -13.35
C ALA A 6 -1.01 -23.47 -12.78
N ARG A 7 -0.39 -22.64 -13.63
CA ARG A 7 0.36 -21.44 -13.21
C ARG A 7 -0.57 -20.27 -12.86
N ALA A 8 -1.74 -20.19 -13.48
CA ALA A 8 -2.75 -19.17 -13.20
C ALA A 8 -3.53 -19.44 -11.89
N THR A 9 -3.60 -20.70 -11.43
CA THR A 9 -4.40 -21.11 -10.27
C THR A 9 -3.97 -20.43 -8.95
N PRO A 10 -2.68 -20.36 -8.55
CA PRO A 10 -2.27 -19.66 -7.34
C PRO A 10 -2.63 -18.16 -7.39
N ALA A 11 -2.41 -17.51 -8.52
CA ALA A 11 -2.77 -16.11 -8.70
C ALA A 11 -4.29 -15.90 -8.55
N ARG A 12 -5.12 -16.73 -9.17
CA ARG A 12 -6.58 -16.68 -9.04
C ARG A 12 -7.04 -16.84 -7.58
N ILE A 13 -6.45 -17.77 -6.83
CA ILE A 13 -6.76 -17.98 -5.41
C ILE A 13 -6.35 -16.76 -4.59
N ARG A 14 -5.16 -16.21 -4.81
CA ARG A 14 -4.66 -15.01 -4.15
C ARG A 14 -5.58 -13.81 -4.43
N ASP A 15 -5.91 -13.54 -5.70
CA ASP A 15 -6.72 -12.41 -6.10
C ASP A 15 -8.14 -12.51 -5.52
N ALA A 16 -8.70 -13.74 -5.50
CA ALA A 16 -9.97 -14.02 -4.83
C ALA A 16 -9.89 -13.79 -3.31
N ALA A 17 -8.76 -14.17 -2.67
CA ALA A 17 -8.54 -13.92 -1.25
C ALA A 17 -8.46 -12.41 -0.96
N ILE A 18 -7.71 -11.66 -1.75
CA ILE A 18 -7.60 -10.19 -1.63
C ILE A 18 -8.99 -9.54 -1.76
N SER A 19 -9.76 -9.91 -2.79
CA SER A 19 -11.12 -9.40 -3.00
C SER A 19 -12.05 -9.75 -1.84
N TYR A 20 -12.05 -11.01 -1.41
CA TYR A 20 -12.92 -11.49 -0.33
C TYR A 20 -12.58 -10.81 1.01
N VAL A 21 -11.29 -10.77 1.35
CA VAL A 21 -10.80 -10.17 2.60
C VAL A 21 -11.05 -8.67 2.64
N GLY A 22 -10.84 -7.96 1.54
CA GLY A 22 -11.17 -6.53 1.45
C GLY A 22 -12.62 -6.21 1.79
N LYS A 23 -13.55 -7.13 1.47
CA LYS A 23 -14.99 -6.99 1.77
C LYS A 23 -15.39 -7.48 3.16
N HIS A 24 -14.79 -8.56 3.65
CA HIS A 24 -15.32 -9.34 4.79
C HIS A 24 -14.32 -9.51 5.95
N GLY A 25 -13.05 -9.23 5.74
CA GLY A 25 -11.97 -9.45 6.70
C GLY A 25 -11.48 -10.91 6.77
N TRP A 26 -10.29 -11.08 7.35
CA TRP A 26 -9.66 -12.40 7.51
C TRP A 26 -10.43 -13.34 8.43
N ASP A 27 -11.16 -12.84 9.43
CA ASP A 27 -11.92 -13.68 10.37
C ASP A 27 -13.01 -14.48 9.65
N ARG A 28 -13.62 -13.87 8.65
CA ARG A 28 -14.68 -14.52 7.84
C ARG A 28 -14.14 -15.28 6.64
N ALA A 29 -12.87 -15.08 6.27
CA ALA A 29 -12.26 -15.75 5.13
C ALA A 29 -11.89 -17.20 5.50
N THR A 30 -12.60 -18.17 4.93
CA THR A 30 -12.27 -19.60 5.00
C THR A 30 -11.73 -20.09 3.65
N SER A 31 -10.90 -21.14 3.65
CA SER A 31 -10.42 -21.76 2.41
C SER A 31 -11.54 -22.14 1.46
N ARG A 32 -12.71 -22.53 2.01
CA ARG A 32 -13.90 -22.89 1.21
C ARG A 32 -14.49 -21.67 0.50
N GLN A 33 -14.61 -20.56 1.20
CA GLN A 33 -15.14 -19.31 0.62
C GLN A 33 -14.22 -18.74 -0.45
N ILE A 34 -12.90 -18.73 -0.16
CA ILE A 34 -11.89 -18.27 -1.13
C ILE A 34 -11.86 -19.18 -2.36
N ALA A 35 -11.92 -20.50 -2.17
CA ALA A 35 -11.97 -21.45 -3.29
C ALA A 35 -13.24 -21.24 -4.16
N ALA A 36 -14.37 -20.97 -3.54
CA ALA A 36 -15.62 -20.68 -4.25
C ALA A 36 -15.51 -19.37 -5.07
N GLU A 37 -14.97 -18.32 -4.47
CA GLU A 37 -14.72 -17.02 -5.16
C GLU A 37 -13.71 -17.20 -6.32
N ALA A 38 -12.66 -18.01 -6.12
CA ALA A 38 -11.66 -18.31 -7.14
C ALA A 38 -12.16 -19.28 -8.23
N GLY A 39 -13.31 -19.95 -8.04
CA GLY A 39 -13.81 -20.96 -8.95
C GLY A 39 -12.89 -22.19 -9.03
N VAL A 40 -12.34 -22.64 -7.89
CA VAL A 40 -11.42 -23.79 -7.81
C VAL A 40 -11.86 -24.78 -6.71
N PRO A 41 -11.48 -26.06 -6.80
CA PRO A 41 -11.64 -27.00 -5.71
C PRO A 41 -10.91 -26.54 -4.43
N VAL A 42 -11.54 -26.69 -3.25
CA VAL A 42 -10.98 -26.24 -1.97
C VAL A 42 -9.61 -26.84 -1.65
N GLY A 43 -9.34 -28.07 -2.08
CA GLY A 43 -8.05 -28.74 -1.91
C GLY A 43 -6.87 -28.00 -2.56
N LEU A 44 -7.11 -27.24 -3.62
CA LEU A 44 -6.05 -26.46 -4.30
C LEU A 44 -5.59 -25.27 -3.45
N VAL A 45 -6.44 -24.69 -2.61
CA VAL A 45 -6.03 -23.62 -1.70
C VAL A 45 -4.97 -24.15 -0.72
N ASN A 46 -5.25 -25.30 -0.09
CA ASN A 46 -4.29 -25.92 0.82
C ASN A 46 -3.07 -26.49 0.10
N TYR A 47 -3.24 -27.00 -1.11
CA TYR A 47 -2.13 -27.52 -1.92
C TYR A 47 -1.10 -26.42 -2.26
N HIS A 48 -1.57 -25.21 -2.65
CA HIS A 48 -0.67 -24.14 -3.07
C HIS A 48 -0.13 -23.31 -1.91
N PHE A 49 -0.90 -23.12 -0.85
CA PHE A 49 -0.57 -22.16 0.22
C PHE A 49 -0.36 -22.85 1.59
N GLY A 50 -0.63 -24.13 1.70
CA GLY A 50 -0.45 -24.93 2.91
C GLY A 50 -1.48 -24.61 3.99
N SER A 51 -1.59 -23.36 4.38
CA SER A 51 -2.46 -22.88 5.45
C SER A 51 -3.11 -21.55 5.10
N LYS A 52 -4.08 -21.12 5.94
CA LYS A 52 -4.68 -19.79 5.85
C LYS A 52 -3.61 -18.69 6.04
N ASP A 53 -2.65 -18.91 6.95
CA ASP A 53 -1.55 -17.97 7.18
C ASP A 53 -0.56 -17.94 6.00
N GLY A 54 -0.34 -19.09 5.33
CA GLY A 54 0.45 -19.16 4.10
C GLY A 54 -0.21 -18.36 2.97
N LEU A 55 -1.52 -18.51 2.80
CA LEU A 55 -2.26 -17.70 1.82
C LEU A 55 -2.23 -16.21 2.17
N ARG A 56 -2.34 -15.86 3.45
CA ARG A 56 -2.28 -14.48 3.90
C ARG A 56 -0.93 -13.86 3.58
N ARG A 57 0.19 -14.53 3.93
CA ARG A 57 1.54 -14.05 3.56
C ARG A 57 1.67 -13.83 2.06
N ALA A 58 1.20 -14.76 1.25
CA ALA A 58 1.24 -14.61 -0.21
C ALA A 58 0.39 -13.43 -0.73
N CYS A 59 -0.70 -13.08 -0.04
CA CYS A 59 -1.47 -11.87 -0.35
C CYS A 59 -0.69 -10.61 0.06
N ASP A 60 -0.12 -10.59 1.27
CA ASP A 60 0.65 -9.47 1.79
C ASP A 60 1.88 -9.19 0.91
N ASP A 61 2.66 -10.22 0.59
CA ASP A 61 3.85 -10.14 -0.28
C ASP A 61 3.49 -9.55 -1.65
N TRP A 62 2.42 -10.04 -2.26
CA TRP A 62 1.98 -9.54 -3.56
C TRP A 62 1.51 -8.07 -3.51
N VAL A 63 0.79 -7.69 -2.46
CA VAL A 63 0.34 -6.29 -2.27
C VAL A 63 1.55 -5.37 -2.10
N ILE A 64 2.54 -5.78 -1.31
CA ILE A 64 3.78 -5.02 -1.09
C ILE A 64 4.55 -4.85 -2.40
N GLU A 65 4.74 -5.95 -3.15
CA GLU A 65 5.41 -5.94 -4.46
C GLU A 65 4.70 -4.99 -5.43
N ARG A 66 3.37 -5.09 -5.52
CA ARG A 66 2.57 -4.26 -6.41
C ARG A 66 2.63 -2.76 -6.07
N VAL A 67 2.53 -2.44 -4.77
CA VAL A 67 2.74 -1.05 -4.29
C VAL A 67 4.14 -0.54 -4.65
N GLY A 68 5.15 -1.41 -4.62
CA GLY A 68 6.52 -1.08 -4.99
C GLY A 68 6.70 -0.79 -6.48
N GLU A 69 6.11 -1.59 -7.34
CA GLU A 69 6.12 -1.37 -8.79
C GLU A 69 5.47 -0.04 -9.16
N ASP A 70 4.31 0.27 -8.58
CA ASP A 70 3.59 1.52 -8.80
C ASP A 70 4.41 2.74 -8.37
N LYS A 71 5.04 2.67 -7.19
CA LYS A 71 5.94 3.73 -6.70
C LYS A 71 7.18 3.87 -7.58
N GLY A 72 7.80 2.77 -7.98
CA GLY A 72 8.96 2.75 -8.86
C GLY A 72 8.67 3.43 -10.19
N LEU A 73 7.54 3.15 -10.80
CA LEU A 73 7.10 3.76 -12.06
C LEU A 73 6.88 5.27 -11.91
N LEU A 74 6.18 5.70 -10.86
CA LEU A 74 5.92 7.11 -10.57
C LEU A 74 7.20 7.91 -10.36
N LEU A 75 8.19 7.33 -9.67
CA LEU A 75 9.43 8.04 -9.31
C LEU A 75 10.47 8.01 -10.43
N SER A 76 10.50 6.94 -11.26
CA SER A 76 11.48 6.83 -12.34
C SER A 76 11.08 7.62 -13.59
N SER A 77 9.80 7.74 -13.89
CA SER A 77 9.31 8.40 -15.09
C SER A 77 9.10 9.91 -14.90
N GLY A 78 8.96 10.40 -13.65
CA GLY A 78 8.55 11.78 -13.37
C GLY A 78 7.17 12.13 -13.97
N LEU A 79 6.55 11.18 -14.63
CA LEU A 79 5.24 11.28 -15.24
C LEU A 79 4.24 10.60 -14.29
N PHE A 80 3.41 11.41 -13.68
CA PHE A 80 2.12 10.86 -13.23
C PHE A 80 1.38 10.44 -14.51
N PRO A 81 1.13 9.14 -14.75
CA PRO A 81 0.31 8.72 -15.86
C PRO A 81 -1.00 9.51 -15.81
N GLN A 82 -1.65 9.67 -16.96
CA GLN A 82 -2.98 10.24 -16.96
C GLN A 82 -3.82 9.38 -16.02
N LEU A 83 -4.15 9.97 -14.89
CA LEU A 83 -4.62 9.26 -13.70
C LEU A 83 -5.89 8.46 -13.96
N ASP A 84 -6.73 9.00 -14.86
CA ASP A 84 -7.98 8.40 -15.27
C ASP A 84 -7.71 7.05 -15.98
N THR A 85 -6.78 7.04 -16.92
CA THR A 85 -6.35 5.84 -17.66
C THR A 85 -5.66 4.84 -16.72
N TYR A 86 -4.84 5.32 -15.79
CA TYR A 86 -4.12 4.43 -14.87
C TYR A 86 -5.05 3.60 -13.98
N ILE A 87 -6.11 4.21 -13.42
CA ILE A 87 -7.06 3.49 -12.57
C ILE A 87 -7.91 2.52 -13.41
N GLU A 88 -8.25 2.88 -14.64
CA GLU A 88 -8.97 2.00 -15.57
C GLU A 88 -8.13 0.80 -16.00
N ASP A 89 -6.84 1.01 -16.24
CA ASP A 89 -5.90 -0.03 -16.65
C ASP A 89 -5.49 -0.96 -15.48
N HIS A 90 -5.70 -0.52 -14.21
CA HIS A 90 -5.33 -1.24 -13.00
C HIS A 90 -6.54 -1.56 -12.10
N PRO A 91 -7.44 -2.46 -12.52
CA PRO A 91 -8.66 -2.80 -11.77
C PRO A 91 -8.37 -3.44 -10.41
N GLU A 92 -7.15 -3.97 -10.21
CA GLU A 92 -6.67 -4.54 -8.93
C GLU A 92 -6.50 -3.49 -7.82
N LEU A 93 -6.36 -2.21 -8.12
CA LEU A 93 -6.15 -1.15 -7.13
C LEU A 93 -7.29 -1.06 -6.11
N ARG A 94 -8.54 -1.21 -6.54
CA ARG A 94 -9.71 -1.16 -5.65
C ARG A 94 -9.72 -2.31 -4.63
N PRO A 95 -9.65 -3.59 -5.03
CA PRO A 95 -9.59 -4.68 -4.06
C PRO A 95 -8.33 -4.65 -3.21
N MET A 96 -7.19 -4.19 -3.74
CA MET A 96 -5.94 -4.04 -3.00
C MET A 96 -6.06 -2.96 -1.90
N SER A 97 -6.59 -1.78 -2.22
CA SER A 97 -6.83 -0.72 -1.24
C SER A 97 -7.78 -1.17 -0.13
N ALA A 98 -8.85 -1.88 -0.48
CA ALA A 98 -9.80 -2.45 0.49
C ALA A 98 -9.12 -3.52 1.38
N TYR A 99 -8.26 -4.36 0.81
CA TYR A 99 -7.49 -5.36 1.52
C TYR A 99 -6.52 -4.73 2.54
N ILE A 100 -5.75 -3.71 2.12
CA ILE A 100 -4.84 -2.95 2.99
C ILE A 100 -5.64 -2.33 4.16
N ALA A 101 -6.72 -1.63 3.85
CA ALA A 101 -7.57 -0.99 4.86
C ALA A 101 -8.13 -2.01 5.87
N MET A 102 -8.56 -3.18 5.40
CA MET A 102 -9.10 -4.23 6.26
C MET A 102 -8.00 -4.89 7.10
N SER A 103 -6.83 -5.14 6.53
CA SER A 103 -5.68 -5.72 7.24
C SER A 103 -5.17 -4.78 8.34
N LEU A 104 -5.01 -3.49 8.05
CA LEU A 104 -4.60 -2.49 9.04
C LEU A 104 -5.65 -2.29 10.14
N ARG A 105 -6.94 -2.31 9.80
CA ARG A 105 -8.04 -2.18 10.78
C ARG A 105 -8.12 -3.35 11.74
N HIS A 106 -7.74 -4.54 11.29
CA HIS A 106 -7.73 -5.74 12.13
C HIS A 106 -6.68 -5.66 13.23
N GLY A 107 -5.58 -4.93 13.01
CA GLY A 107 -4.48 -4.75 13.97
C GLY A 107 -3.66 -6.01 14.20
N GLY A 108 -2.84 -5.97 15.26
CA GLY A 108 -1.97 -7.07 15.69
C GLY A 108 -0.74 -7.26 14.78
N SER A 109 0.08 -8.25 15.12
CA SER A 109 1.38 -8.51 14.48
C SER A 109 1.36 -8.57 12.95
N VAL A 110 0.23 -8.88 12.35
CA VAL A 110 0.09 -8.97 10.89
C VAL A 110 -0.08 -7.58 10.26
N ALA A 111 -0.86 -6.71 10.88
CA ALA A 111 -0.96 -5.32 10.45
C ALA A 111 0.39 -4.62 10.63
N ASP A 112 1.08 -4.91 11.73
CA ASP A 112 2.42 -4.39 12.01
C ASP A 112 3.40 -4.84 10.93
N HIS A 113 3.42 -6.15 10.57
CA HIS A 113 4.28 -6.68 9.51
C HIS A 113 4.00 -6.03 8.15
N LEU A 114 2.73 -5.90 7.76
CA LEU A 114 2.37 -5.22 6.51
C LEU A 114 2.85 -3.77 6.50
N PHE A 115 2.62 -3.04 7.59
CA PHE A 115 3.04 -1.65 7.72
C PHE A 115 4.57 -1.51 7.68
N GLU A 116 5.31 -2.31 8.43
CA GLU A 116 6.78 -2.32 8.48
C GLU A 116 7.38 -2.65 7.11
N SER A 117 6.83 -3.64 6.41
CA SER A 117 7.26 -3.99 5.06
C SER A 117 7.04 -2.83 4.07
N MET A 118 5.90 -2.14 4.17
CA MET A 118 5.64 -0.95 3.37
C MET A 118 6.59 0.22 3.71
N VAL A 119 6.99 0.36 4.98
CA VAL A 119 7.98 1.36 5.41
C VAL A 119 9.35 1.04 4.81
N THR A 120 9.81 -0.20 4.91
CA THR A 120 11.08 -0.64 4.33
C THR A 120 11.12 -0.36 2.83
N LEU A 121 10.11 -0.81 2.10
CA LEU A 121 9.99 -0.55 0.67
C LEU A 121 9.99 0.95 0.33
N THR A 122 9.28 1.76 1.12
CA THR A 122 9.20 3.21 0.89
C THR A 122 10.55 3.88 1.13
N LYS A 123 11.27 3.49 2.20
CA LYS A 123 12.62 3.98 2.49
C LYS A 123 13.57 3.70 1.33
N ASP A 124 13.63 2.45 0.87
CA ASP A 124 14.49 2.05 -0.25
C ASP A 124 14.16 2.84 -1.53
N THR A 125 12.85 3.06 -1.76
CA THR A 125 12.38 3.86 -2.90
C THR A 125 12.81 5.33 -2.80
N LEU A 126 12.77 5.93 -1.59
CA LEU A 126 13.23 7.31 -1.35
C LEU A 126 14.73 7.45 -1.60
N GLU A 127 15.53 6.47 -1.16
CA GLU A 127 16.99 6.45 -1.37
C GLU A 127 17.33 6.35 -2.86
N LEU A 128 16.69 5.42 -3.59
CA LEU A 128 16.84 5.28 -5.03
C LEU A 128 16.45 6.55 -5.79
N ALA A 129 15.34 7.19 -5.41
CA ALA A 129 14.89 8.43 -6.05
C ALA A 129 15.85 9.62 -5.76
N ALA A 130 16.43 9.66 -4.57
CA ALA A 130 17.44 10.66 -4.22
C ALA A 130 18.73 10.45 -5.00
N ASP A 131 19.17 9.20 -5.19
CA ASP A 131 20.35 8.86 -5.99
C ASP A 131 20.15 9.18 -7.48
N ALA A 132 18.93 8.99 -7.98
CA ALA A 132 18.54 9.36 -9.34
C ALA A 132 18.33 10.89 -9.52
N GLY A 133 18.36 11.68 -8.44
CA GLY A 133 18.15 13.14 -8.49
C GLY A 133 16.69 13.56 -8.72
N THR A 134 15.74 12.64 -8.61
CA THR A 134 14.30 12.91 -8.76
C THR A 134 13.66 13.38 -7.46
N MET A 135 14.30 13.13 -6.32
CA MET A 135 13.90 13.62 -4.99
C MET A 135 15.09 14.23 -4.24
N ARG A 136 14.79 15.11 -3.29
CA ARG A 136 15.80 15.59 -2.34
C ARG A 136 16.21 14.46 -1.40
N ARG A 137 17.42 14.51 -0.87
CA ARG A 137 17.80 13.66 0.27
C ARG A 137 17.08 14.14 1.53
N PHE A 138 16.70 13.18 2.35
CA PHE A 138 16.10 13.43 3.66
C PHE A 138 17.15 13.18 4.75
N ASP A 139 17.11 13.96 5.81
CA ASP A 139 18.02 13.79 6.95
C ASP A 139 17.71 12.47 7.71
N ASP A 140 16.41 12.11 7.77
CA ASP A 140 15.95 10.83 8.29
C ASP A 140 15.00 10.18 7.26
N PRO A 141 15.52 9.37 6.32
CA PRO A 141 14.71 8.71 5.31
C PRO A 141 13.76 7.64 5.90
N TYR A 142 14.11 7.06 7.05
CA TYR A 142 13.24 6.09 7.73
C TYR A 142 12.00 6.76 8.32
N ALA A 143 12.18 7.83 9.11
CA ALA A 143 11.06 8.58 9.66
C ALA A 143 10.18 9.16 8.54
N MET A 144 10.78 9.64 7.44
CA MET A 144 10.03 10.08 6.27
C MET A 144 9.21 8.94 5.65
N ALA A 145 9.77 7.75 5.54
CA ALA A 145 9.05 6.58 5.04
C ALA A 145 7.86 6.21 5.95
N VAL A 146 8.05 6.20 7.27
CA VAL A 146 6.97 5.98 8.24
C VAL A 146 5.83 6.97 8.03
N LEU A 147 6.16 8.27 7.90
CA LEU A 147 5.18 9.33 7.68
C LEU A 147 4.40 9.13 6.37
N LEU A 148 5.10 8.82 5.28
CA LEU A 148 4.46 8.61 3.97
C LEU A 148 3.57 7.36 3.94
N VAL A 149 4.00 6.28 4.60
CA VAL A 149 3.17 5.07 4.73
C VAL A 149 1.94 5.35 5.58
N ALA A 150 2.08 6.06 6.70
CA ALA A 150 0.95 6.46 7.54
C ALA A 150 -0.04 7.36 6.76
N TYR A 151 0.45 8.28 5.92
CA TYR A 151 -0.39 9.10 5.05
C TYR A 151 -1.18 8.24 4.04
N GLY A 152 -0.51 7.31 3.35
CA GLY A 152 -1.16 6.39 2.40
C GLY A 152 -2.14 5.43 3.06
N ALA A 153 -1.78 4.88 4.24
CA ALA A 153 -2.66 4.05 5.06
C ALA A 153 -3.91 4.83 5.49
N GLY A 154 -3.76 6.10 5.87
CA GLY A 154 -4.88 6.99 6.17
C GLY A 154 -5.84 7.13 4.99
N ALA A 155 -5.32 7.29 3.77
CA ALA A 155 -6.14 7.34 2.56
C ALA A 155 -6.90 6.02 2.33
N SER A 156 -6.28 4.87 2.56
CA SER A 156 -6.94 3.56 2.44
C SER A 156 -8.00 3.35 3.53
N LEU A 157 -7.69 3.70 4.79
CA LEU A 157 -8.59 3.51 5.93
C LEU A 157 -9.83 4.42 5.86
N PHE A 158 -9.65 5.67 5.45
CA PHE A 158 -10.69 6.69 5.43
C PHE A 158 -11.18 7.01 4.02
N GLY A 159 -10.80 6.22 3.01
CA GLY A 159 -11.14 6.43 1.60
C GLY A 159 -12.60 6.83 1.35
N PRO A 160 -13.60 6.08 1.84
CA PRO A 160 -15.01 6.44 1.67
C PRO A 160 -15.38 7.79 2.31
N THR A 161 -14.80 8.11 3.46
CA THR A 161 -15.03 9.40 4.14
C THR A 161 -14.37 10.54 3.39
N ILE A 162 -13.13 10.36 2.93
CA ILE A 162 -12.40 11.33 2.12
C ILE A 162 -13.16 11.59 0.83
N ALA A 163 -13.58 10.55 0.12
CA ALA A 163 -14.36 10.67 -1.11
C ALA A 163 -15.61 11.51 -0.90
N ARG A 164 -16.41 11.20 0.11
CA ARG A 164 -17.61 11.94 0.45
C ARG A 164 -17.33 13.43 0.75
N LEU A 165 -16.27 13.73 1.50
CA LEU A 165 -15.88 15.10 1.82
C LEU A 165 -15.38 15.89 0.59
N LEU A 166 -14.81 15.18 -0.39
CA LEU A 166 -14.38 15.74 -1.67
C LEU A 166 -15.49 15.79 -2.73
N GLY A 167 -16.72 15.35 -2.39
CA GLY A 167 -17.88 15.40 -3.27
C GLY A 167 -18.05 14.19 -4.18
N GLY A 168 -17.31 13.09 -3.92
CA GLY A 168 -17.39 11.83 -4.64
C GLY A 168 -17.97 10.69 -3.82
N THR A 169 -18.03 9.50 -4.40
CA THR A 169 -18.53 8.27 -3.77
C THR A 169 -17.41 7.26 -3.47
N ASP A 170 -16.35 7.29 -4.27
CA ASP A 170 -15.16 6.46 -4.12
C ASP A 170 -13.90 7.32 -4.34
N LEU A 171 -12.87 7.11 -3.53
CA LEU A 171 -11.60 7.85 -3.65
C LEU A 171 -10.90 7.53 -4.98
N LEU A 172 -11.11 6.34 -5.53
CA LEU A 172 -10.56 5.91 -6.81
C LEU A 172 -11.46 6.25 -8.02
N ASP A 173 -12.55 6.99 -7.83
CA ASP A 173 -13.26 7.57 -8.96
C ASP A 173 -12.39 8.67 -9.60
N PRO A 174 -12.26 8.72 -10.95
CA PRO A 174 -11.32 9.60 -11.63
C PRO A 174 -11.34 11.05 -11.14
N ALA A 175 -12.52 11.66 -11.06
CA ALA A 175 -12.66 13.06 -10.64
C ALA A 175 -12.27 13.28 -9.16
N THR A 176 -12.64 12.35 -8.28
CA THR A 176 -12.31 12.41 -6.83
C THR A 176 -10.82 12.21 -6.64
N TYR A 177 -10.24 11.23 -7.32
CA TYR A 177 -8.82 10.93 -7.26
C TYR A 177 -7.98 12.07 -7.86
N ALA A 178 -8.38 12.65 -8.99
CA ALA A 178 -7.70 13.80 -9.58
C ALA A 178 -7.65 15.00 -8.61
N ARG A 179 -8.75 15.27 -7.90
CA ARG A 179 -8.78 16.33 -6.87
C ARG A 179 -7.87 16.00 -5.70
N TYR A 180 -7.95 14.77 -5.16
CA TYR A 180 -7.10 14.30 -4.07
C TYR A 180 -5.62 14.32 -4.45
N GLY A 181 -5.26 13.71 -5.59
CA GLY A 181 -3.89 13.60 -6.08
C GLY A 181 -3.26 14.94 -6.39
N ARG A 182 -4.00 15.88 -7.02
CA ARG A 182 -3.50 17.24 -7.27
C ARG A 182 -3.19 17.97 -5.97
N THR A 183 -4.02 17.83 -4.95
CA THR A 183 -3.79 18.44 -3.63
C THR A 183 -2.60 17.77 -2.92
N THR A 184 -2.45 16.45 -3.08
CA THR A 184 -1.29 15.70 -2.56
C THR A 184 0.02 16.18 -3.22
N ILE A 185 0.04 16.34 -4.53
CA ILE A 185 1.21 16.88 -5.25
C ILE A 185 1.53 18.29 -4.80
N ASP A 186 0.52 19.13 -4.64
CA ASP A 186 0.69 20.50 -4.16
C ASP A 186 1.34 20.52 -2.77
N LEU A 187 0.88 19.64 -1.86
CA LEU A 187 1.46 19.48 -0.52
C LEU A 187 2.94 19.06 -0.55
N PHE A 188 3.33 18.17 -1.46
CA PHE A 188 4.72 17.67 -1.53
C PHE A 188 5.66 18.53 -2.36
N THR A 189 5.14 19.37 -3.24
CA THR A 189 5.97 20.21 -4.13
C THR A 189 6.06 21.67 -3.70
N LYS A 190 5.16 22.13 -2.83
CA LYS A 190 5.12 23.50 -2.30
C LYS A 190 5.22 23.48 -0.78
N PRO A 191 5.99 24.37 -0.16
CA PRO A 191 6.04 24.44 1.28
C PRO A 191 4.67 24.85 1.85
N LEU A 192 4.15 24.04 2.78
CA LEU A 192 2.90 24.35 3.49
C LEU A 192 3.08 25.53 4.47
N LEU A 193 4.26 25.61 5.08
CA LEU A 193 4.64 26.68 6.01
C LEU A 193 5.57 27.67 5.32
N THR A 194 5.41 28.95 5.57
CA THR A 194 6.27 30.01 5.05
C THR A 194 7.61 30.12 5.78
N HIS A 195 7.69 29.54 6.97
CA HIS A 195 8.91 29.43 7.79
C HIS A 195 8.78 28.23 8.70
N ASP A 196 9.90 27.69 9.18
CA ASP A 196 9.94 26.62 10.17
C ASP A 196 9.73 27.21 11.58
N PRO A 197 8.58 26.97 12.23
CA PRO A 197 8.33 27.49 13.59
C PRO A 197 9.13 26.76 14.67
N TYR A 198 9.77 25.64 14.35
CA TYR A 198 10.46 24.76 15.28
C TYR A 198 11.97 24.73 15.11
N GLN A 199 12.54 25.60 14.26
CA GLN A 199 13.96 25.61 13.88
C GLN A 199 14.93 25.63 15.09
N GLN A 200 14.47 26.03 16.27
CA GLN A 200 15.28 26.09 17.50
C GLN A 200 14.79 25.17 18.64
N SER A 201 13.71 24.43 18.44
CA SER A 201 13.03 23.72 19.54
C SER A 201 12.87 22.20 19.33
N LEU A 202 13.08 21.70 18.12
CA LEU A 202 13.08 20.25 17.89
C LEU A 202 14.52 19.73 17.83
N PRO A 203 14.78 18.58 18.46
CA PRO A 203 16.06 17.91 18.34
C PRO A 203 16.37 17.58 16.87
N THR A 204 17.63 17.68 16.47
CA THR A 204 18.04 17.28 15.12
C THR A 204 18.05 15.75 14.98
N PRO A 205 17.94 15.19 13.78
CA PRO A 205 17.97 13.73 13.57
C PRO A 205 19.20 13.01 14.16
N ASN A 206 20.30 13.74 14.40
CA ASN A 206 21.53 13.23 14.99
C ASN A 206 21.63 13.52 16.51
N ASP A 207 20.56 13.96 17.15
CA ASP A 207 20.54 14.19 18.59
C ASP A 207 20.68 12.83 19.33
N PRO A 208 21.69 12.67 20.20
CA PRO A 208 21.93 11.41 20.92
C PRO A 208 20.79 11.01 21.86
N ASP A 209 19.92 11.94 22.22
CA ASP A 209 18.78 11.70 23.10
C ASP A 209 17.52 11.21 22.34
N LEU A 210 17.54 11.19 21.00
CA LEU A 210 16.46 10.62 20.21
C LEU A 210 16.50 9.08 20.26
N PRO A 211 15.32 8.43 20.42
CA PRO A 211 15.27 6.98 20.33
C PRO A 211 15.69 6.53 18.94
N THR A 212 16.74 5.71 18.88
CA THR A 212 17.11 5.04 17.63
C THR A 212 15.99 4.09 17.20
N PRO A 213 15.72 3.95 15.90
CA PRO A 213 14.84 2.90 15.40
C PRO A 213 15.32 1.57 16.01
N LYS A 214 14.43 0.85 16.69
CA LYS A 214 14.75 -0.50 17.13
C LYS A 214 15.06 -1.30 15.89
N ASP A 215 16.25 -1.88 15.84
CA ASP A 215 16.57 -2.90 14.85
C ASP A 215 15.45 -3.94 14.94
N THR A 216 14.58 -3.95 13.95
CA THR A 216 13.51 -4.93 13.85
C THR A 216 14.17 -6.21 13.39
N PRO A 217 14.01 -7.33 14.11
CA PRO A 217 14.67 -8.60 13.78
C PRO A 217 14.21 -9.18 12.47
#